data_2b6ecf5681110ea65d4aaa20dde2a26b
#
_entry.id   2b6ecf5681110ea65d4aaa20dde2a26b
#
_cell.length_a   1.000
_cell.length_b   1.000
_cell.length_c   1.000
_cell.angle_alpha   90.00
_cell.angle_beta   90.00
_cell.angle_gamma   90.00
#
_symmetry.space_group_name_H-M   'P 1'
#
loop_
_entity.id
_entity.type
_entity.pdbx_description
1 polymer ?
#
loop_
_entity_poly.entity_id
_entity_poly.type
_entity_poly.pdbx_seq_one_letter_code
_entity_poly.pdbx_strand_id
1 'polypeptide(L)'
;MEELTPKKVSESKTEQIQILMPQHINGYKRLFGGVLMEWIDVVAGVVARRHANSEVTTASVDNLQFKSPAYVNSTIILIGKITYVGTTSMEVRVETFVESLSGERKLVNRAYVVMVALDEHERPKRVPAVIPETEEEFAEFEAGKRRHDLRKQRRLENY
;
A
#
# COMPACT_ATOMS: atom_id res chain seq x y z
N MET A 1 10.27 28.34 -2.84
CA MET A 1 10.06 26.87 -2.77
C MET A 1 9.34 26.57 -1.48
N GLU A 2 8.22 25.91 -1.59
CA GLU A 2 7.48 25.45 -0.42
C GLU A 2 8.31 24.36 0.28
N GLU A 3 8.68 24.60 1.51
CA GLU A 3 9.44 23.64 2.30
C GLU A 3 8.50 22.53 2.73
N LEU A 4 8.73 21.31 2.20
CA LEU A 4 7.88 20.15 2.50
C LEU A 4 8.24 19.63 3.90
N THR A 5 7.32 19.76 4.84
CA THR A 5 7.50 19.26 6.21
C THR A 5 7.48 17.73 6.21
N PRO A 6 8.53 17.06 6.70
CA PRO A 6 8.53 15.60 6.83
C PRO A 6 7.37 15.09 7.68
N LYS A 7 6.86 13.91 7.35
CA LYS A 7 5.74 13.29 8.06
C LYS A 7 6.10 11.91 8.61
N LYS A 8 5.53 11.60 9.74
CA LYS A 8 5.65 10.28 10.36
C LYS A 8 4.80 9.25 9.61
N VAL A 9 5.20 7.99 9.68
CA VAL A 9 4.42 6.87 9.10
C VAL A 9 2.99 6.86 9.67
N SER A 10 2.84 7.10 10.97
CA SER A 10 1.54 7.09 11.65
C SER A 10 0.56 8.16 11.15
N GLU A 11 1.04 9.26 10.58
CA GLU A 11 0.18 10.36 10.10
C GLU A 11 -0.63 10.00 8.86
N SER A 12 -0.17 9.02 8.07
CA SER A 12 -0.86 8.58 6.86
C SER A 12 -1.39 7.15 6.93
N LYS A 13 -1.10 6.41 8.00
CA LYS A 13 -1.61 5.05 8.20
C LYS A 13 -3.12 4.99 7.96
N THR A 14 -3.55 4.01 7.16
CA THR A 14 -4.95 3.85 6.78
C THR A 14 -5.39 2.41 7.01
N GLU A 15 -6.57 2.24 7.56
CA GLU A 15 -7.18 0.95 7.80
C GLU A 15 -8.55 0.88 7.10
N GLN A 16 -8.84 -0.23 6.43
CA GLN A 16 -10.13 -0.51 5.81
C GLN A 16 -10.63 -1.85 6.30
N ILE A 17 -11.92 -1.90 6.65
CA ILE A 17 -12.57 -3.13 7.11
C ILE A 17 -13.70 -3.48 6.16
N GLN A 18 -13.74 -4.74 5.73
CA GLN A 18 -14.76 -5.29 4.85
C GLN A 18 -15.30 -6.60 5.42
N ILE A 19 -16.58 -6.86 5.23
CA ILE A 19 -17.14 -8.21 5.33
C ILE A 19 -17.13 -8.80 3.92
N LEU A 20 -16.55 -9.98 3.77
CA LEU A 20 -16.48 -10.66 2.47
C LEU A 20 -17.86 -11.16 2.07
N MET A 21 -18.42 -10.54 1.04
CA MET A 21 -19.78 -10.82 0.54
C MET A 21 -19.76 -11.76 -0.67
N PRO A 22 -20.89 -12.35 -1.05
CA PRO A 22 -20.96 -13.25 -2.22
C PRO A 22 -20.47 -12.62 -3.53
N GLN A 23 -20.64 -11.31 -3.74
CA GLN A 23 -20.16 -10.62 -4.93
C GLN A 23 -18.63 -10.46 -4.98
N HIS A 24 -17.93 -10.74 -3.89
CA HIS A 24 -16.48 -10.61 -3.78
C HIS A 24 -15.72 -11.90 -4.05
N ILE A 25 -16.41 -13.03 -4.26
CA ILE A 25 -15.79 -14.34 -4.42
C ILE A 25 -15.71 -14.80 -5.87
N ASN A 26 -14.75 -15.69 -6.15
CA ASN A 26 -14.58 -16.36 -7.44
C ASN A 26 -15.33 -17.70 -7.48
N GLY A 27 -15.17 -18.44 -8.59
CA GLY A 27 -15.80 -19.75 -8.77
C GLY A 27 -15.37 -20.81 -7.74
N TYR A 28 -14.29 -20.60 -7.01
CA TYR A 28 -13.83 -21.47 -5.91
C TYR A 28 -14.32 -21.01 -4.53
N LYS A 29 -15.25 -20.06 -4.49
CA LYS A 29 -15.83 -19.48 -3.25
C LYS A 29 -14.81 -18.80 -2.35
N ARG A 30 -13.75 -18.26 -2.92
CA ARG A 30 -12.68 -17.51 -2.23
C ARG A 30 -12.68 -16.07 -2.68
N LEU A 31 -12.13 -15.19 -1.86
CA LEU A 31 -11.91 -13.79 -2.24
C LEU A 31 -11.26 -13.71 -3.63
N PHE A 32 -11.96 -13.03 -4.55
CA PHE A 32 -11.46 -12.83 -5.91
C PHE A 32 -10.27 -11.87 -5.87
N GLY A 33 -9.15 -12.30 -6.51
CA GLY A 33 -7.91 -11.51 -6.50
C GLY A 33 -8.07 -10.09 -7.04
N GLY A 34 -8.90 -9.90 -8.07
CA GLY A 34 -9.18 -8.58 -8.62
C GLY A 34 -9.89 -7.65 -7.64
N VAL A 35 -10.81 -8.19 -6.84
CA VAL A 35 -11.50 -7.43 -5.78
C VAL A 35 -10.49 -7.02 -4.70
N LEU A 36 -9.62 -7.93 -4.27
CA LEU A 36 -8.59 -7.62 -3.29
C LEU A 36 -7.63 -6.55 -3.83
N MET A 37 -7.23 -6.62 -5.08
CA MET A 37 -6.38 -5.62 -5.72
C MET A 37 -7.04 -4.24 -5.75
N GLU A 38 -8.34 -4.17 -6.02
CA GLU A 38 -9.12 -2.92 -5.92
C GLU A 38 -9.05 -2.32 -4.52
N TRP A 39 -9.30 -3.12 -3.49
CA TRP A 39 -9.22 -2.66 -2.10
C TRP A 39 -7.81 -2.22 -1.71
N ILE A 40 -6.79 -2.95 -2.14
CA ILE A 40 -5.38 -2.60 -1.91
C ILE A 40 -5.06 -1.26 -2.56
N ASP A 41 -5.49 -1.04 -3.79
CA ASP A 41 -5.25 0.21 -4.52
C ASP A 41 -5.91 1.40 -3.83
N VAL A 42 -7.13 1.24 -3.36
CA VAL A 42 -7.86 2.28 -2.61
C VAL A 42 -7.12 2.64 -1.31
N VAL A 43 -6.73 1.64 -0.51
CA VAL A 43 -5.99 1.88 0.74
C VAL A 43 -4.66 2.57 0.47
N ALA A 44 -3.90 2.08 -0.51
CA ALA A 44 -2.61 2.67 -0.89
C ALA A 44 -2.79 4.13 -1.37
N GLY A 45 -3.82 4.39 -2.16
CA GLY A 45 -4.16 5.73 -2.63
C GLY A 45 -4.46 6.70 -1.49
N VAL A 46 -5.22 6.26 -0.49
CA VAL A 46 -5.54 7.10 0.68
C VAL A 46 -4.29 7.39 1.51
N VAL A 47 -3.45 6.39 1.76
CA VAL A 47 -2.15 6.58 2.44
C VAL A 47 -1.32 7.63 1.71
N ALA A 48 -1.16 7.47 0.41
CA ALA A 48 -0.35 8.39 -0.40
C ALA A 48 -0.92 9.81 -0.42
N ARG A 49 -2.24 9.97 -0.55
CA ARG A 49 -2.91 11.28 -0.48
C ARG A 49 -2.66 11.97 0.86
N ARG A 50 -2.79 11.23 1.95
CA ARG A 50 -2.55 11.75 3.32
C ARG A 50 -1.10 12.17 3.51
N HIS A 51 -0.16 11.40 2.95
CA HIS A 51 1.27 11.73 3.06
C HIS A 51 1.63 12.94 2.20
N ALA A 52 1.21 12.96 0.94
CA ALA A 52 1.59 13.98 -0.04
C ALA A 52 0.75 15.27 0.05
N ASN A 53 -0.43 15.24 0.66
CA ASN A 53 -1.42 16.33 0.60
C ASN A 53 -1.74 16.76 -0.84
N SER A 54 -1.83 15.77 -1.75
CA SER A 54 -2.09 16.02 -3.18
C SER A 54 -2.80 14.82 -3.81
N GLU A 55 -3.25 14.97 -5.04
CA GLU A 55 -3.70 13.84 -5.84
C GLU A 55 -2.53 12.90 -6.14
N VAL A 56 -2.85 11.64 -6.36
CA VAL A 56 -1.86 10.60 -6.62
C VAL A 56 -2.34 9.68 -7.74
N THR A 57 -1.40 8.98 -8.35
CA THR A 57 -1.69 7.91 -9.32
C THR A 57 -0.90 6.66 -8.98
N THR A 58 -1.47 5.50 -9.27
CA THR A 58 -0.80 4.21 -9.11
C THR A 58 0.20 4.02 -10.24
N ALA A 59 1.47 3.88 -9.90
CA ALA A 59 2.54 3.65 -10.88
C ALA A 59 2.84 2.17 -11.08
N SER A 60 2.87 1.40 -10.00
CA SER A 60 3.09 -0.05 -10.08
C SER A 60 2.63 -0.75 -8.82
N VAL A 61 2.35 -2.05 -8.96
CA VAL A 61 2.14 -2.96 -7.83
C VAL A 61 3.28 -3.95 -7.84
N ASP A 62 4.01 -4.03 -6.74
CA ASP A 62 5.16 -4.89 -6.62
C ASP A 62 4.95 -5.89 -5.48
N ASN A 63 5.48 -7.08 -5.66
CA ASN A 63 5.49 -8.11 -4.63
C ASN A 63 4.11 -8.51 -4.09
N LEU A 64 3.11 -8.56 -4.95
CA LEU A 64 1.77 -9.01 -4.60
C LEU A 64 1.77 -10.52 -4.34
N GLN A 65 1.63 -10.93 -3.09
CA GLN A 65 1.66 -12.33 -2.68
C GLN A 65 0.38 -12.73 -1.97
N PHE A 66 -0.26 -13.79 -2.47
CA PHE A 66 -1.43 -14.43 -1.84
C PHE A 66 -0.94 -15.58 -0.96
N LYS A 67 -1.03 -15.41 0.35
CA LYS A 67 -0.50 -16.37 1.34
C LYS A 67 -1.53 -17.36 1.83
N SER A 68 -2.79 -16.95 1.84
CA SER A 68 -3.90 -17.78 2.35
C SER A 68 -5.21 -17.36 1.68
N PRO A 69 -6.17 -18.29 1.53
CA PRO A 69 -7.50 -17.94 1.03
C PRO A 69 -8.34 -17.22 2.09
N ALA A 70 -9.31 -16.43 1.63
CA ALA A 70 -10.36 -15.85 2.46
C ALA A 70 -11.72 -16.26 1.92
N TYR A 71 -12.67 -16.52 2.82
CA TYR A 71 -13.98 -17.06 2.48
C TYR A 71 -15.12 -16.10 2.82
N VAL A 72 -16.28 -16.32 2.20
CA VAL A 72 -17.49 -15.52 2.45
C VAL A 72 -17.77 -15.43 3.95
N ASN A 73 -18.23 -14.26 4.35
CA ASN A 73 -18.57 -13.91 5.72
C ASN A 73 -17.37 -13.64 6.65
N SER A 74 -16.14 -13.74 6.15
CA SER A 74 -14.96 -13.36 6.91
C SER A 74 -14.86 -11.85 7.07
N THR A 75 -14.34 -11.40 8.21
CA THR A 75 -13.94 -10.01 8.40
C THR A 75 -12.55 -9.82 7.80
N ILE A 76 -12.45 -8.92 6.83
CA ILE A 76 -11.20 -8.61 6.14
C ILE A 76 -10.71 -7.25 6.60
N ILE A 77 -9.45 -7.17 6.98
CA ILE A 77 -8.83 -5.91 7.43
C ILE A 77 -7.63 -5.63 6.54
N LEU A 78 -7.60 -4.44 5.93
CA LEU A 78 -6.46 -3.97 5.16
C LEU A 78 -5.78 -2.82 5.94
N ILE A 79 -4.47 -2.91 6.11
CA ILE A 79 -3.68 -1.89 6.79
C ILE A 79 -2.61 -1.38 5.83
N GLY A 80 -2.67 -0.10 5.49
CA GLY A 80 -1.70 0.58 4.65
C GLY A 80 -0.79 1.49 5.45
N LYS A 81 0.51 1.40 5.18
CA LYS A 81 1.55 2.27 5.77
C LYS A 81 2.56 2.64 4.71
N ILE A 82 3.00 3.90 4.74
CA ILE A 82 4.13 4.30 3.91
C ILE A 82 5.40 3.59 4.39
N THR A 83 6.21 3.09 3.46
CA THR A 83 7.46 2.41 3.78
C THR A 83 8.68 3.17 3.29
N TYR A 84 8.58 3.80 2.13
CA TYR A 84 9.67 4.54 1.51
C TYR A 84 9.13 5.66 0.62
N VAL A 85 9.86 6.76 0.52
CA VAL A 85 9.58 7.84 -0.41
C VAL A 85 10.82 8.15 -1.24
N GLY A 86 10.59 8.34 -2.55
CA GLY A 86 11.58 8.91 -3.46
C GLY A 86 11.38 10.43 -3.59
N THR A 87 11.66 10.98 -4.75
CA THR A 87 11.43 12.42 -5.00
C THR A 87 9.95 12.73 -5.21
N THR A 88 9.27 11.97 -6.06
CA THR A 88 7.84 12.14 -6.39
C THR A 88 7.02 10.89 -6.10
N SER A 89 7.67 9.80 -5.75
CA SER A 89 7.05 8.50 -5.53
C SER A 89 7.00 8.13 -4.05
N MET A 90 6.02 7.32 -3.73
CA MET A 90 5.80 6.78 -2.38
C MET A 90 5.53 5.28 -2.51
N GLU A 91 6.22 4.49 -1.71
CA GLU A 91 5.89 3.07 -1.58
C GLU A 91 4.98 2.88 -0.38
N VAL A 92 3.86 2.22 -0.59
CA VAL A 92 2.90 1.87 0.46
C VAL A 92 2.84 0.36 0.59
N ARG A 93 3.10 -0.15 1.80
CA ARG A 93 2.83 -1.55 2.14
C ARG A 93 1.37 -1.68 2.54
N VAL A 94 0.64 -2.57 1.89
CA VAL A 94 -0.73 -2.93 2.29
C VAL A 94 -0.74 -4.38 2.70
N GLU A 95 -1.09 -4.63 3.95
CA GLU A 95 -1.28 -5.98 4.49
C GLU A 95 -2.76 -6.25 4.68
N THR A 96 -3.19 -7.42 4.26
CA THR A 96 -4.58 -7.87 4.38
C THR A 96 -4.65 -9.05 5.34
N PHE A 97 -5.56 -8.94 6.31
CA PHE A 97 -5.78 -9.96 7.34
C PHE A 97 -7.22 -10.46 7.30
N VAL A 98 -7.39 -11.72 7.67
CA VAL A 98 -8.70 -12.26 8.08
C VAL A 98 -8.73 -12.22 9.61
N GLU A 99 -9.76 -11.61 10.17
CA GLU A 99 -9.98 -11.57 11.61
C GLU A 99 -11.08 -12.58 11.98
N SER A 100 -10.77 -13.47 12.93
CA SER A 100 -11.73 -14.42 13.49
C SER A 100 -12.68 -13.72 14.47
N LEU A 101 -13.78 -14.41 14.84
CA LEU A 101 -14.72 -13.91 15.83
C LEU A 101 -14.07 -13.70 17.22
N SER A 102 -12.95 -14.36 17.50
CA SER A 102 -12.15 -14.17 18.71
C SER A 102 -11.20 -12.96 18.64
N GLY A 103 -11.10 -12.29 17.49
CA GLY A 103 -10.20 -11.18 17.27
C GLY A 103 -8.80 -11.55 16.79
N GLU A 104 -8.52 -12.85 16.61
CA GLU A 104 -7.24 -13.31 16.07
C GLU A 104 -7.14 -12.97 14.57
N ARG A 105 -5.99 -12.42 14.15
CA ARG A 105 -5.74 -11.99 12.78
C ARG A 105 -4.72 -12.89 12.08
N LYS A 106 -5.07 -13.35 10.88
CA LYS A 106 -4.18 -14.12 10.01
C LYS A 106 -3.87 -13.34 8.74
N LEU A 107 -2.59 -13.20 8.43
CA LEU A 107 -2.14 -12.54 7.20
C LEU A 107 -2.49 -13.38 5.97
N VAL A 108 -3.23 -12.80 5.04
CA VAL A 108 -3.62 -13.45 3.78
C VAL A 108 -2.92 -12.87 2.56
N ASN A 109 -2.46 -11.62 2.66
CA ASN A 109 -1.78 -10.95 1.54
C ASN A 109 -0.87 -9.84 2.05
N ARG A 110 0.21 -9.60 1.32
CA ARG A 110 1.05 -8.41 1.45
C ARG A 110 1.39 -7.91 0.06
N ALA A 111 1.26 -6.61 -0.13
CA ALA A 111 1.59 -5.94 -1.38
C ALA A 111 2.36 -4.66 -1.11
N TYR A 112 3.17 -4.27 -2.06
CA TYR A 112 3.85 -2.97 -2.09
C TYR A 112 3.37 -2.22 -3.32
N VAL A 113 2.74 -1.09 -3.12
CA VAL A 113 2.16 -0.26 -4.17
C VAL A 113 2.96 1.02 -4.28
N VAL A 114 3.40 1.34 -5.48
CA VAL A 114 4.10 2.59 -5.76
C VAL A 114 3.11 3.61 -6.29
N MET A 115 2.99 4.71 -5.56
CA MET A 115 2.16 5.86 -5.91
C MET A 115 3.04 7.04 -6.28
N VAL A 116 2.58 7.87 -7.22
CA VAL A 116 3.25 9.12 -7.61
C VAL A 116 2.31 10.27 -7.31
N ALA A 117 2.84 11.28 -6.61
CA ALA A 117 2.09 12.50 -6.33
C ALA A 117 1.99 13.38 -7.60
N LEU A 118 0.83 13.99 -7.79
CA LEU A 118 0.52 14.81 -8.96
C LEU A 118 0.18 16.24 -8.54
N ASP A 119 0.63 17.19 -9.36
CA ASP A 119 0.21 18.59 -9.26
C ASP A 119 -1.15 18.82 -9.95
N GLU A 120 -1.62 20.07 -9.95
CA GLU A 120 -2.89 20.47 -10.59
C GLU A 120 -2.94 20.27 -12.10
N HIS A 121 -1.79 20.05 -12.74
CA HIS A 121 -1.65 19.77 -14.18
C HIS A 121 -1.34 18.28 -14.45
N GLU A 122 -1.58 17.41 -13.47
CA GLU A 122 -1.33 15.97 -13.54
C GLU A 122 0.14 15.60 -13.81
N ARG A 123 1.07 16.45 -13.35
CA ARG A 123 2.52 16.20 -13.45
C ARG A 123 3.09 15.75 -12.12
N PRO A 124 4.15 14.90 -12.13
CA PRO A 124 4.78 14.45 -10.89
C PRO A 124 5.21 15.62 -10.00
N LYS A 125 4.85 15.54 -8.72
CA LYS A 125 5.12 16.55 -7.70
C LYS A 125 5.99 15.96 -6.60
N ARG A 126 6.89 16.77 -6.04
CA ARG A 126 7.72 16.36 -4.91
C ARG A 126 6.87 16.01 -3.69
N VAL A 127 7.29 14.99 -2.96
CA VAL A 127 6.63 14.52 -1.73
C VAL A 127 7.48 14.84 -0.49
N PRO A 128 6.83 15.02 0.69
CA PRO A 128 7.56 15.14 1.94
C PRO A 128 8.37 13.89 2.24
N ALA A 129 9.49 14.05 2.93
CA ALA A 129 10.22 12.91 3.48
C ALA A 129 9.35 12.17 4.52
N VAL A 130 9.59 10.88 4.68
CA VAL A 130 8.95 10.08 5.74
C VAL A 130 9.90 9.96 6.92
N ILE A 131 9.33 10.02 8.14
CA ILE A 131 10.06 9.85 9.40
C ILE A 131 9.69 8.48 9.99
N PRO A 132 10.58 7.47 9.88
CA PRO A 132 10.41 6.22 10.63
C PRO A 132 10.61 6.48 12.13
N GLU A 133 9.80 5.85 12.97
CA GLU A 133 9.86 6.01 14.42
C GLU A 133 10.15 4.71 15.18
N THR A 134 9.82 3.56 14.59
CA THR A 134 10.00 2.24 15.21
C THR A 134 11.07 1.44 14.49
N GLU A 135 11.61 0.40 15.16
CA GLU A 135 12.57 -0.51 14.52
C GLU A 135 12.00 -1.16 13.26
N GLU A 136 10.70 -1.55 13.29
CA GLU A 136 10.01 -2.10 12.12
C GLU A 136 9.96 -1.08 10.98
N GLU A 137 9.61 0.18 11.29
CA GLU A 137 9.52 1.24 10.28
C GLU A 137 10.89 1.55 9.66
N PHE A 138 11.96 1.58 10.45
CA PHE A 138 13.32 1.73 9.95
C PHE A 138 13.73 0.56 9.04
N ALA A 139 13.44 -0.68 9.44
CA ALA A 139 13.72 -1.87 8.64
C ALA A 139 12.94 -1.85 7.32
N GLU A 140 11.66 -1.47 7.36
CA GLU A 140 10.83 -1.33 6.15
C GLU A 140 11.31 -0.22 5.24
N PHE A 141 11.79 0.89 5.79
CA PHE A 141 12.36 1.98 5.00
C PHE A 141 13.60 1.52 4.23
N GLU A 142 14.53 0.83 4.91
CA GLU A 142 15.74 0.30 4.26
C GLU A 142 15.40 -0.76 3.21
N ALA A 143 14.45 -1.64 3.49
CA ALA A 143 13.98 -2.62 2.52
C ALA A 143 13.28 -1.94 1.34
N GLY A 144 12.49 -0.90 1.59
CA GLY A 144 11.82 -0.09 0.57
C GLY A 144 12.81 0.63 -0.35
N LYS A 145 13.90 1.13 0.20
CA LYS A 145 14.99 1.71 -0.58
C LYS A 145 15.59 0.69 -1.55
N ARG A 146 15.87 -0.53 -1.08
CA ARG A 146 16.37 -1.61 -1.94
C ARG A 146 15.37 -1.96 -3.04
N ARG A 147 14.08 -2.06 -2.72
CA ARG A 147 13.03 -2.30 -3.73
C ARG A 147 12.96 -1.19 -4.76
N HIS A 148 13.07 0.06 -4.33
CA HIS A 148 13.10 1.23 -5.21
C HIS A 148 14.27 1.15 -6.20
N ASP A 149 15.48 0.82 -5.73
CA ASP A 149 16.66 0.68 -6.59
C ASP A 149 16.50 -0.47 -7.59
N LEU A 150 15.94 -1.60 -7.16
CA LEU A 150 15.63 -2.73 -8.05
C LEU A 150 14.59 -2.38 -9.12
N ARG A 151 13.58 -1.59 -8.78
CA ARG A 151 12.60 -1.11 -9.77
C ARG A 151 13.24 -0.20 -10.80
N LYS A 152 14.16 0.68 -10.40
CA LYS A 152 14.94 1.50 -11.32
C LYS A 152 15.75 0.63 -12.30
N GLN A 153 16.42 -0.39 -11.79
CA GLN A 153 17.20 -1.31 -12.60
C GLN A 153 16.32 -2.04 -13.62
N ARG A 154 15.20 -2.59 -13.19
CA ARG A 154 14.23 -3.27 -14.08
C ARG A 154 13.74 -2.36 -15.21
N ARG A 155 13.47 -1.09 -14.92
CA ARG A 155 13.07 -0.11 -15.96
C ARG A 155 14.16 0.11 -17.00
N LEU A 156 15.43 0.16 -16.58
CA LEU A 156 16.56 0.29 -17.50
C LEU A 156 16.74 -0.96 -18.39
N GLU A 157 16.34 -2.12 -17.88
CA GLU A 157 16.41 -3.41 -18.59
C GLU A 157 15.11 -3.75 -19.35
N ASN A 158 14.11 -2.85 -19.35
CA ASN A 158 12.82 -2.97 -20.03
C ASN A 158 11.93 -4.13 -19.55
N TYR A 159 11.94 -4.43 -18.25
CA TYR A 159 10.91 -5.33 -17.69
C TYR A 159 10.64 -5.10 -16.19
#